data_bcd7042f9e3d5a292041b10ad517eb17
#
_entry.id   bcd7042f9e3d5a292041b10ad517eb17
#
_cell.length_a   1.000
_cell.length_b   1.000
_cell.length_c   1.000
_cell.angle_alpha   90.00
_cell.angle_beta   90.00
_cell.angle_gamma   90.00
#
_symmetry.space_group_name_H-M   'P 1'
#
loop_
_entity.id
_entity.type
_entity.pdbx_description
1 polymer ?
#
loop_
_entity_poly.entity_id
_entity_poly.type
_entity_poly.pdbx_seq_one_letter_code
_entity_poly.pdbx_strand_id
1 'polypeptide(L)'
;MAAKKNQTETPQTEEVEKEILPELTGLPIEVHIRRHIQFIFVLTFCIYLGWYLFAAFLLAWVTGVRWADNEGYIEKYNMDLVWGRCFLMWRTDWGKNFIEKVSKNKPFWRRVGDVWVVTVFLIMIFMFLLLLWQATLAWQIPKSSAVSPKMMIGLPGLNPVIPLWYGILALVIAMVVHEFSHGILSRVANVKVKALGLLMFIFPVGAFVEPDEEEMKNMKKWERMRLYAAGPGSNMVIAIIFSFLFSSVMVESLEPSNEGVLSASVVVDYGGADSGLEPWMLITEVNDQTVTNAEDFSDIMNETYAGQIVNVSVLNKGNPETYQVTLSDKGSYYLKYYPDSYESWMSGKGFMGIAVVDPGLVTDSLANPGSNGGTMLQYITLPFQKLQPFPEHFTALFEPTGLTGVLPDNLFWILANAFYWIFWLNLMVGLTNALPAVPLDLSLIHI
;
A
#
# COMPACT_ATOMS: atom_id res chain seq x y z
N MET A 1 3.85 -90.83 -13.54
CA MET A 1 4.82 -89.99 -12.82
C MET A 1 4.96 -88.72 -13.60
N ALA A 2 4.42 -87.61 -13.10
CA ALA A 2 4.22 -86.38 -13.80
C ALA A 2 5.40 -85.41 -13.60
N ALA A 3 5.92 -84.91 -14.71
CA ALA A 3 6.94 -83.88 -14.72
C ALA A 3 6.28 -82.49 -14.64
N LYS A 4 6.61 -81.73 -13.62
CA LYS A 4 6.26 -80.30 -13.47
C LYS A 4 7.06 -79.46 -14.41
N LYS A 5 6.42 -78.70 -15.31
CA LYS A 5 6.96 -77.62 -16.10
C LYS A 5 7.15 -76.39 -15.23
N ASN A 6 8.37 -75.90 -15.12
CA ASN A 6 8.67 -74.57 -14.64
C ASN A 6 8.25 -73.52 -15.69
N GLN A 7 7.39 -72.60 -15.30
CA GLN A 7 7.19 -71.34 -16.01
C GLN A 7 8.14 -70.29 -15.40
N THR A 8 8.99 -69.78 -16.23
CA THR A 8 9.85 -68.61 -15.95
C THR A 8 9.01 -67.34 -16.06
N GLU A 9 8.93 -66.64 -14.96
CA GLU A 9 8.37 -65.30 -14.93
C GLU A 9 9.37 -64.32 -15.59
N THR A 10 8.94 -63.62 -16.62
CA THR A 10 9.55 -62.45 -17.21
C THR A 10 9.18 -61.20 -16.39
N PRO A 11 10.10 -60.29 -16.16
CA PRO A 11 9.86 -59.22 -15.19
C PRO A 11 8.92 -58.11 -15.72
N GLN A 12 8.05 -57.65 -14.84
CA GLN A 12 7.11 -56.52 -14.98
C GLN A 12 7.80 -55.14 -15.07
N THR A 13 8.91 -55.02 -15.77
CA THR A 13 9.64 -53.71 -15.91
C THR A 13 9.23 -52.93 -17.16
N GLU A 14 8.50 -53.53 -18.12
CA GLU A 14 8.06 -52.79 -19.32
C GLU A 14 6.70 -52.10 -19.20
N GLU A 15 5.87 -52.42 -18.19
CA GLU A 15 4.60 -51.74 -17.99
C GLU A 15 4.68 -50.47 -17.14
N VAL A 16 5.71 -50.32 -16.29
CA VAL A 16 5.88 -49.13 -15.47
C VAL A 16 6.49 -47.94 -16.26
N GLU A 17 7.20 -48.21 -17.32
CA GLU A 17 7.78 -47.15 -18.19
C GLU A 17 6.79 -46.54 -19.18
N LYS A 18 5.62 -47.19 -19.42
CA LYS A 18 4.57 -46.66 -20.27
C LYS A 18 3.52 -45.80 -19.56
N GLU A 19 3.46 -45.81 -18.23
CA GLU A 19 2.50 -45.03 -17.47
C GLU A 19 2.98 -43.63 -17.06
N ILE A 20 4.29 -43.35 -17.17
CA ILE A 20 4.90 -42.06 -16.80
C ILE A 20 5.02 -41.07 -17.99
N LEU A 21 4.84 -41.52 -19.23
CA LEU A 21 5.06 -40.70 -20.44
C LEU A 21 3.82 -40.16 -21.19
N PRO A 22 2.55 -40.45 -20.84
CA PRO A 22 1.42 -39.85 -21.56
C PRO A 22 0.93 -38.52 -21.03
N GLU A 23 1.34 -38.04 -19.86
CA GLU A 23 0.81 -36.77 -19.31
C GLU A 23 1.41 -35.50 -19.90
N LEU A 24 2.54 -35.56 -20.58
CA LEU A 24 3.19 -34.37 -21.14
C LEU A 24 2.84 -34.06 -22.60
N THR A 25 2.26 -35.01 -23.33
CA THR A 25 1.88 -34.83 -24.75
C THR A 25 0.37 -34.75 -25.02
N GLY A 26 -0.46 -34.90 -23.97
CA GLY A 26 -1.93 -35.04 -24.11
C GLY A 26 -2.77 -33.91 -23.56
N LEU A 27 -2.19 -32.77 -23.13
CA LEU A 27 -3.00 -31.61 -22.79
C LEU A 27 -3.69 -31.09 -24.06
N PRO A 28 -5.01 -30.84 -24.05
CA PRO A 28 -5.71 -30.28 -25.20
C PRO A 28 -5.02 -29.02 -25.69
N ILE A 29 -4.88 -28.88 -27.00
CA ILE A 29 -4.31 -27.70 -27.67
C ILE A 29 -4.88 -26.40 -27.08
N GLU A 30 -6.15 -26.41 -26.66
CA GLU A 30 -6.83 -25.31 -25.98
C GLU A 30 -6.18 -24.86 -24.66
N VAL A 31 -5.60 -25.78 -23.87
CA VAL A 31 -4.91 -25.43 -22.61
C VAL A 31 -3.56 -24.79 -22.90
N HIS A 32 -2.83 -25.27 -23.89
CA HIS A 32 -1.59 -24.65 -24.34
C HIS A 32 -1.85 -23.26 -24.91
N ILE A 33 -2.85 -23.09 -25.74
CA ILE A 33 -3.25 -21.80 -26.33
C ILE A 33 -3.64 -20.82 -25.22
N ARG A 34 -4.48 -21.23 -24.24
CA ARG A 34 -4.85 -20.35 -23.11
C ARG A 34 -3.65 -19.84 -22.31
N ARG A 35 -2.68 -20.71 -22.01
CA ARG A 35 -1.46 -20.34 -21.26
C ARG A 35 -0.61 -19.31 -22.01
N HIS A 36 -0.48 -19.44 -23.33
CA HIS A 36 0.28 -18.51 -24.15
C HIS A 36 -0.46 -17.21 -24.44
N ILE A 37 -1.76 -17.25 -24.61
CA ILE A 37 -2.59 -16.08 -24.86
C ILE A 37 -2.48 -15.08 -23.71
N GLN A 38 -2.54 -15.52 -22.45
CA GLN A 38 -2.42 -14.64 -21.28
C GLN A 38 -1.07 -13.92 -21.26
N PHE A 39 0.03 -14.64 -21.52
CA PHE A 39 1.36 -14.05 -21.57
C PHE A 39 1.51 -13.06 -22.74
N ILE A 40 1.06 -13.45 -23.93
CA ILE A 40 1.08 -12.58 -25.12
C ILE A 40 0.25 -11.32 -24.87
N PHE A 41 -0.93 -11.46 -24.23
CA PHE A 41 -1.78 -10.33 -23.91
C PHE A 41 -1.06 -9.35 -22.97
N VAL A 42 -0.46 -9.83 -21.87
CA VAL A 42 0.30 -8.98 -20.93
C VAL A 42 1.47 -8.31 -21.62
N LEU A 43 2.23 -9.06 -22.42
CA LEU A 43 3.38 -8.51 -23.16
C LEU A 43 2.95 -7.42 -24.16
N THR A 44 1.90 -7.68 -24.94
CA THR A 44 1.34 -6.72 -25.89
C THR A 44 0.81 -5.48 -25.18
N PHE A 45 0.16 -5.67 -24.03
CA PHE A 45 -0.34 -4.56 -23.21
C PHE A 45 0.79 -3.70 -22.65
N CYS A 46 1.89 -4.31 -22.18
CA CYS A 46 3.08 -3.58 -21.74
C CYS A 46 3.71 -2.76 -22.89
N ILE A 47 3.79 -3.34 -24.09
CA ILE A 47 4.29 -2.65 -25.28
C ILE A 47 3.37 -1.49 -25.65
N TYR A 48 2.05 -1.70 -25.63
CA TYR A 48 1.06 -0.65 -25.91
C TYR A 48 1.16 0.53 -24.95
N LEU A 49 1.45 0.25 -23.66
CA LEU A 49 1.66 1.30 -22.64
C LEU A 49 3.07 1.96 -22.72
N GLY A 50 3.91 1.57 -23.68
CA GLY A 50 5.28 2.09 -23.79
C GLY A 50 6.27 1.56 -22.75
N TRP A 51 5.94 0.46 -22.06
CA TRP A 51 6.77 -0.15 -21.03
C TRP A 51 7.78 -1.15 -21.63
N TYR A 52 8.54 -0.71 -22.59
CA TYR A 52 9.43 -1.57 -23.38
C TYR A 52 10.49 -2.30 -22.54
N LEU A 53 11.10 -1.61 -21.58
CA LEU A 53 12.09 -2.23 -20.67
C LEU A 53 11.46 -3.32 -19.80
N PHE A 54 10.25 -3.08 -19.28
CA PHE A 54 9.54 -4.08 -18.50
C PHE A 54 9.08 -5.25 -19.37
N ALA A 55 8.66 -5.02 -20.60
CA ALA A 55 8.30 -6.07 -21.54
C ALA A 55 9.51 -6.93 -21.91
N ALA A 56 10.66 -6.33 -22.19
CA ALA A 56 11.91 -7.04 -22.47
C ALA A 56 12.37 -7.87 -21.27
N PHE A 57 12.26 -7.30 -20.09
CA PHE A 57 12.58 -7.96 -18.84
C PHE A 57 11.64 -9.14 -18.53
N LEU A 58 10.32 -8.98 -18.72
CA LEU A 58 9.34 -10.06 -18.60
C LEU A 58 9.64 -11.22 -19.56
N LEU A 59 10.02 -10.90 -20.79
CA LEU A 59 10.41 -11.90 -21.78
C LEU A 59 11.69 -12.65 -21.36
N ALA A 60 12.70 -11.94 -20.89
CA ALA A 60 13.95 -12.52 -20.37
C ALA A 60 13.69 -13.43 -19.16
N TRP A 61 12.85 -12.98 -18.21
CA TRP A 61 12.44 -13.76 -17.05
C TRP A 61 11.76 -15.08 -17.44
N VAL A 62 10.71 -15.01 -18.27
CA VAL A 62 9.97 -16.21 -18.70
C VAL A 62 10.88 -17.17 -19.48
N THR A 63 11.81 -16.63 -20.28
CA THR A 63 12.79 -17.45 -21.00
C THR A 63 13.76 -18.15 -20.05
N GLY A 64 14.27 -17.43 -19.03
CA GLY A 64 15.13 -17.97 -18.00
C GLY A 64 14.45 -19.05 -17.15
N VAL A 65 13.20 -18.80 -16.75
CA VAL A 65 12.40 -19.78 -16.01
C VAL A 65 12.14 -21.04 -16.83
N ARG A 66 11.86 -20.91 -18.14
CA ARG A 66 11.69 -22.06 -19.05
C ARG A 66 13.00 -22.86 -19.21
N TRP A 67 14.11 -22.16 -19.30
CA TRP A 67 15.41 -22.82 -19.33
C TRP A 67 15.65 -23.62 -18.04
N ALA A 68 15.41 -23.01 -16.88
CA ALA A 68 15.56 -23.67 -15.58
C ALA A 68 14.62 -24.89 -15.41
N ASP A 69 13.41 -24.82 -15.97
CA ASP A 69 12.45 -25.93 -16.00
C ASP A 69 12.97 -27.08 -16.85
N ASN A 70 13.45 -26.80 -18.07
CA ASN A 70 14.01 -27.79 -18.97
C ASN A 70 15.26 -28.50 -18.42
N GLU A 71 16.06 -27.78 -17.60
CA GLU A 71 17.25 -28.34 -16.92
C GLU A 71 16.90 -29.06 -15.59
N GLY A 72 15.61 -29.13 -15.22
CA GLY A 72 15.16 -29.81 -14.00
C GLY A 72 15.43 -29.05 -12.69
N TYR A 73 15.87 -27.80 -12.75
CA TYR A 73 16.11 -27.00 -11.54
C TYR A 73 14.82 -26.72 -10.76
N ILE A 74 13.71 -26.53 -11.45
CA ILE A 74 12.41 -26.20 -10.83
C ILE A 74 11.97 -27.33 -9.90
N GLU A 75 11.98 -28.57 -10.38
CA GLU A 75 11.62 -29.75 -9.59
C GLU A 75 12.63 -30.01 -8.46
N LYS A 76 13.93 -29.87 -8.75
CA LYS A 76 15.01 -30.06 -7.75
C LYS A 76 14.85 -29.19 -6.51
N TYR A 77 14.33 -27.96 -6.65
CA TYR A 77 14.13 -27.02 -5.56
C TYR A 77 12.70 -27.00 -5.03
N ASN A 78 11.87 -28.00 -5.36
CA ASN A 78 10.49 -28.11 -4.89
C ASN A 78 9.64 -26.90 -5.28
N MET A 79 9.80 -26.44 -6.52
CA MET A 79 9.09 -25.32 -7.10
C MET A 79 8.09 -25.81 -8.15
N ASP A 80 6.98 -25.08 -8.31
CA ASP A 80 6.01 -25.29 -9.37
C ASP A 80 5.88 -24.03 -10.23
N LEU A 81 5.52 -24.23 -11.47
CA LEU A 81 5.25 -23.15 -12.41
C LEU A 81 3.77 -22.82 -12.45
N VAL A 82 3.43 -21.57 -12.17
CA VAL A 82 2.05 -21.09 -12.18
C VAL A 82 1.88 -19.91 -13.14
N TRP A 83 0.63 -19.65 -13.55
CA TRP A 83 0.27 -18.54 -14.44
C TRP A 83 1.10 -18.49 -15.73
N GLY A 84 1.03 -19.55 -16.54
CA GLY A 84 1.68 -19.57 -17.84
C GLY A 84 3.22 -19.57 -17.77
N ARG A 85 3.80 -20.05 -16.66
CA ARG A 85 5.24 -20.07 -16.38
C ARG A 85 5.85 -18.69 -16.09
N CYS A 86 5.03 -17.72 -15.69
CA CYS A 86 5.52 -16.41 -15.27
C CYS A 86 5.95 -16.38 -13.82
N PHE A 87 5.31 -17.19 -12.96
CA PHE A 87 5.57 -17.23 -11.53
C PHE A 87 6.09 -18.60 -11.11
N LEU A 88 7.01 -18.57 -10.14
CA LEU A 88 7.50 -19.74 -9.43
C LEU A 88 6.79 -19.84 -8.09
N MET A 89 6.18 -20.98 -7.82
CA MET A 89 5.58 -21.29 -6.53
C MET A 89 6.55 -22.18 -5.76
N TRP A 90 7.22 -21.61 -4.76
CA TRP A 90 8.13 -22.36 -3.90
C TRP A 90 7.40 -22.87 -2.68
N ARG A 91 7.26 -24.20 -2.59
CA ARG A 91 6.62 -24.87 -1.44
C ARG A 91 7.62 -25.19 -0.36
N THR A 92 7.20 -24.97 0.90
CA THR A 92 7.99 -25.25 2.09
C THR A 92 7.11 -25.77 3.23
N ASP A 93 7.71 -26.57 4.08
CA ASP A 93 7.08 -27.00 5.34
C ASP A 93 7.44 -26.07 6.51
N TRP A 94 8.33 -25.13 6.27
CA TRP A 94 8.74 -24.14 7.26
C TRP A 94 7.54 -23.26 7.64
N GLY A 95 7.29 -23.16 8.95
CA GLY A 95 6.13 -22.41 9.47
C GLY A 95 4.93 -23.27 9.84
N LYS A 96 4.78 -24.52 9.36
CA LYS A 96 3.68 -25.41 9.77
C LYS A 96 3.64 -25.62 11.28
N ASN A 97 4.79 -25.88 11.90
CA ASN A 97 4.90 -26.05 13.34
C ASN A 97 4.49 -24.79 14.12
N PHE A 98 4.77 -23.62 13.59
CA PHE A 98 4.34 -22.34 14.16
C PHE A 98 2.82 -22.21 14.11
N ILE A 99 2.21 -22.44 12.95
CA ILE A 99 0.75 -22.44 12.78
C ILE A 99 0.09 -23.42 13.74
N GLU A 100 0.60 -24.65 13.85
CA GLU A 100 0.07 -25.66 14.78
C GLU A 100 0.19 -25.22 16.25
N LYS A 101 1.31 -24.61 16.63
CA LYS A 101 1.51 -24.12 17.99
C LYS A 101 0.53 -22.98 18.33
N VAL A 102 0.37 -22.02 17.41
CA VAL A 102 -0.50 -20.85 17.62
C VAL A 102 -1.97 -21.24 17.59
N SER A 103 -2.37 -22.19 16.73
CA SER A 103 -3.75 -22.64 16.60
C SER A 103 -4.26 -23.51 17.77
N LYS A 104 -3.41 -23.89 18.72
CA LYS A 104 -3.80 -24.73 19.88
C LYS A 104 -4.95 -24.13 20.69
N ASN A 105 -4.97 -22.81 20.87
CA ASN A 105 -6.06 -22.15 21.59
C ASN A 105 -7.27 -21.93 20.67
N LYS A 106 -7.94 -23.02 20.29
CA LYS A 106 -9.09 -22.99 19.39
C LYS A 106 -10.23 -22.08 19.85
N PRO A 107 -10.63 -22.04 21.16
CA PRO A 107 -11.71 -21.16 21.61
C PRO A 107 -11.38 -19.67 21.39
N PHE A 108 -10.14 -19.26 21.63
CA PHE A 108 -9.69 -17.89 21.39
C PHE A 108 -9.80 -17.55 19.90
N TRP A 109 -9.19 -18.35 19.03
CA TRP A 109 -9.17 -18.11 17.60
C TRP A 109 -10.55 -18.16 16.94
N ARG A 110 -11.47 -18.96 17.47
CA ARG A 110 -12.87 -18.95 17.04
C ARG A 110 -13.55 -17.63 17.32
N ARG A 111 -13.35 -17.05 18.51
CA ARG A 111 -13.89 -15.72 18.85
C ARG A 111 -13.29 -14.62 17.98
N VAL A 112 -11.97 -14.65 17.78
CA VAL A 112 -11.28 -13.73 16.88
C VAL A 112 -11.85 -13.86 15.47
N GLY A 113 -12.00 -15.08 14.96
CA GLY A 113 -12.62 -15.33 13.66
C GLY A 113 -14.07 -14.83 13.56
N ASP A 114 -14.86 -14.92 14.64
CA ASP A 114 -16.22 -14.36 14.66
C ASP A 114 -16.22 -12.83 14.54
N VAL A 115 -15.31 -12.16 15.26
CA VAL A 115 -15.13 -10.72 15.15
C VAL A 115 -14.68 -10.33 13.73
N TRP A 116 -13.73 -11.07 13.15
CA TRP A 116 -13.26 -10.82 11.78
C TRP A 116 -14.37 -10.99 10.75
N VAL A 117 -15.22 -12.04 10.87
CA VAL A 117 -16.38 -12.22 9.96
C VAL A 117 -17.28 -11.00 9.96
N VAL A 118 -17.65 -10.49 11.15
CA VAL A 118 -18.51 -9.31 11.26
C VAL A 118 -17.82 -8.06 10.72
N THR A 119 -16.57 -7.82 11.12
CA THR A 119 -15.80 -6.64 10.69
C THR A 119 -15.60 -6.62 9.17
N VAL A 120 -15.15 -7.73 8.61
CA VAL A 120 -14.88 -7.84 7.16
C VAL A 120 -16.18 -7.73 6.35
N PHE A 121 -17.29 -8.27 6.85
CA PHE A 121 -18.60 -8.10 6.22
C PHE A 121 -19.07 -6.62 6.21
N LEU A 122 -18.87 -5.89 7.30
CA LEU A 122 -19.16 -4.46 7.34
C LEU A 122 -18.26 -3.65 6.40
N ILE A 123 -16.97 -3.99 6.35
CA ILE A 123 -16.01 -3.40 5.39
C ILE A 123 -16.43 -3.70 3.95
N MET A 124 -16.86 -4.92 3.65
CA MET A 124 -17.36 -5.30 2.32
C MET A 124 -18.52 -4.39 1.88
N ILE A 125 -19.51 -4.20 2.76
CA ILE A 125 -20.65 -3.31 2.46
C ILE A 125 -20.16 -1.88 2.24
N PHE A 126 -19.31 -1.37 3.13
CA PHE A 126 -18.76 -0.03 3.03
C PHE A 126 -18.01 0.17 1.71
N MET A 127 -17.10 -0.75 1.36
CA MET A 127 -16.32 -0.68 0.12
C MET A 127 -17.19 -0.77 -1.12
N PHE A 128 -18.21 -1.61 -1.11
CA PHE A 128 -19.17 -1.72 -2.21
C PHE A 128 -19.93 -0.41 -2.42
N LEU A 129 -20.45 0.20 -1.33
CA LEU A 129 -21.13 1.49 -1.41
C LEU A 129 -20.21 2.62 -1.84
N LEU A 130 -18.95 2.61 -1.36
CA LEU A 130 -17.91 3.58 -1.76
C LEU A 130 -17.62 3.49 -3.25
N LEU A 131 -17.47 2.29 -3.80
CA LEU A 131 -17.24 2.08 -5.24
C LEU A 131 -18.43 2.53 -6.09
N LEU A 132 -19.67 2.25 -5.65
CA LEU A 132 -20.88 2.75 -6.32
C LEU A 132 -20.92 4.29 -6.30
N TRP A 133 -20.62 4.90 -5.17
CA TRP A 133 -20.57 6.36 -5.07
C TRP A 133 -19.48 6.94 -5.97
N GLN A 134 -18.26 6.39 -5.95
CA GLN A 134 -17.17 6.81 -6.86
C GLN A 134 -17.56 6.66 -8.33
N ALA A 135 -18.27 5.59 -8.69
CA ALA A 135 -18.74 5.39 -10.07
C ALA A 135 -19.68 6.53 -10.51
N THR A 136 -20.52 7.07 -9.61
CA THR A 136 -21.38 8.23 -9.94
C THR A 136 -20.60 9.52 -10.15
N LEU A 137 -19.44 9.67 -9.47
CA LEU A 137 -18.57 10.84 -9.62
C LEU A 137 -17.63 10.75 -10.83
N ALA A 138 -17.34 9.54 -11.31
CA ALA A 138 -16.38 9.30 -12.39
C ALA A 138 -16.74 10.07 -13.69
N TRP A 139 -18.03 10.28 -13.95
CA TRP A 139 -18.50 11.07 -15.11
C TRP A 139 -18.23 12.56 -15.00
N GLN A 140 -17.96 13.07 -13.80
CA GLN A 140 -17.70 14.49 -13.52
C GLN A 140 -16.20 14.81 -13.56
N ILE A 141 -15.34 13.81 -13.56
CA ILE A 141 -13.89 13.99 -13.56
C ILE A 141 -13.41 14.31 -14.97
N PRO A 142 -12.73 15.45 -15.17
CA PRO A 142 -12.14 15.79 -16.47
C PRO A 142 -11.12 14.73 -16.90
N LYS A 143 -11.05 14.41 -18.20
CA LYS A 143 -10.09 13.45 -18.75
C LYS A 143 -8.63 13.83 -18.44
N SER A 144 -8.33 15.12 -18.31
CA SER A 144 -7.01 15.63 -17.91
C SER A 144 -6.60 15.23 -16.48
N SER A 145 -7.57 14.93 -15.64
CA SER A 145 -7.36 14.52 -14.23
C SER A 145 -7.43 12.99 -14.05
N ALA A 146 -7.47 12.23 -15.16
CA ALA A 146 -7.51 10.77 -15.08
C ALA A 146 -6.23 10.21 -14.42
N VAL A 147 -6.42 9.31 -13.47
CA VAL A 147 -5.32 8.65 -12.74
C VAL A 147 -4.50 7.79 -13.70
N SER A 148 -3.17 7.92 -13.64
CA SER A 148 -2.29 7.08 -14.45
C SER A 148 -2.49 5.59 -14.14
N PRO A 149 -2.56 4.71 -15.15
CA PRO A 149 -2.67 3.26 -14.92
C PRO A 149 -1.60 2.68 -13.99
N LYS A 150 -0.40 3.30 -13.94
CA LYS A 150 0.67 2.90 -13.01
C LYS A 150 0.29 3.05 -11.55
N MET A 151 -0.56 4.04 -11.22
CA MET A 151 -1.04 4.25 -9.84
C MET A 151 -2.08 3.22 -9.41
N MET A 152 -2.69 2.50 -10.36
CA MET A 152 -3.66 1.43 -10.06
C MET A 152 -2.98 0.11 -9.70
N ILE A 153 -1.68 -0.03 -9.94
CA ILE A 153 -0.90 -1.22 -9.64
C ILE A 153 -0.33 -1.09 -8.24
N GLY A 154 -0.72 -1.96 -7.31
CA GLY A 154 -0.27 -1.96 -5.92
C GLY A 154 1.16 -2.50 -5.70
N LEU A 155 2.04 -2.49 -6.72
CA LEU A 155 3.39 -3.04 -6.63
C LEU A 155 4.43 -1.93 -6.38
N PRO A 156 5.26 -2.07 -5.33
CA PRO A 156 6.37 -1.16 -5.05
C PRO A 156 7.32 -1.04 -6.25
N GLY A 157 7.75 0.20 -6.55
CA GLY A 157 8.65 0.50 -7.67
C GLY A 157 7.97 0.63 -9.04
N LEU A 158 6.78 0.06 -9.26
CA LEU A 158 5.94 0.30 -10.45
C LEU A 158 4.94 1.43 -10.19
N ASN A 159 4.35 1.44 -9.01
CA ASN A 159 3.51 2.53 -8.55
C ASN A 159 4.38 3.69 -8.07
N PRO A 160 4.27 4.89 -8.66
CA PRO A 160 5.10 6.03 -8.27
C PRO A 160 4.78 6.57 -6.86
N VAL A 161 3.64 6.19 -6.30
CA VAL A 161 3.23 6.58 -4.95
C VAL A 161 3.87 5.71 -3.90
N ILE A 162 4.11 4.41 -4.19
CA ILE A 162 4.61 3.44 -3.22
C ILE A 162 6.15 3.38 -3.29
N PRO A 163 6.88 3.81 -2.25
CA PRO A 163 8.33 3.76 -2.23
C PRO A 163 8.82 2.32 -2.22
N LEU A 164 9.89 2.04 -2.97
CA LEU A 164 10.34 0.68 -3.22
C LEU A 164 10.60 -0.11 -1.92
N TRP A 165 11.46 0.41 -1.04
CA TRP A 165 11.92 -0.35 0.13
C TRP A 165 10.86 -0.46 1.23
N TYR A 166 10.19 0.64 1.58
CA TYR A 166 9.09 0.62 2.54
C TYR A 166 7.91 -0.21 2.01
N GLY A 167 7.63 -0.10 0.72
CA GLY A 167 6.58 -0.86 0.06
C GLY A 167 6.85 -2.36 0.07
N ILE A 168 8.08 -2.80 -0.24
CA ILE A 168 8.45 -4.22 -0.17
C ILE A 168 8.32 -4.74 1.26
N LEU A 169 8.87 -4.02 2.26
CA LEU A 169 8.76 -4.41 3.67
C LEU A 169 7.30 -4.57 4.09
N ALA A 170 6.49 -3.56 3.81
CA ALA A 170 5.09 -3.54 4.20
C ALA A 170 4.25 -4.61 3.48
N LEU A 171 4.51 -4.85 2.20
CA LEU A 171 3.83 -5.89 1.42
C LEU A 171 4.19 -7.29 1.92
N VAL A 172 5.46 -7.55 2.24
CA VAL A 172 5.88 -8.84 2.81
C VAL A 172 5.19 -9.08 4.15
N ILE A 173 5.14 -8.08 5.03
CA ILE A 173 4.43 -8.20 6.32
C ILE A 173 2.94 -8.46 6.09
N ALA A 174 2.30 -7.69 5.19
CA ALA A 174 0.88 -7.83 4.90
C ALA A 174 0.55 -9.23 4.39
N MET A 175 1.33 -9.77 3.44
CA MET A 175 1.11 -11.10 2.89
C MET A 175 1.37 -12.22 3.89
N VAL A 176 2.48 -12.13 4.65
CA VAL A 176 2.81 -13.15 5.64
C VAL A 176 1.73 -13.25 6.70
N VAL A 177 1.30 -12.13 7.28
CA VAL A 177 0.24 -12.11 8.30
C VAL A 177 -1.09 -12.62 7.74
N HIS A 178 -1.44 -12.21 6.54
CA HIS A 178 -2.63 -12.62 5.82
C HIS A 178 -2.70 -14.15 5.66
N GLU A 179 -1.67 -14.73 5.06
CA GLU A 179 -1.61 -16.17 4.76
C GLU A 179 -1.50 -17.01 6.02
N PHE A 180 -0.68 -16.59 6.99
CA PHE A 180 -0.60 -17.30 8.27
C PHE A 180 -1.93 -17.33 9.00
N SER A 181 -2.74 -16.28 8.88
CA SER A 181 -4.07 -16.22 9.50
C SER A 181 -5.04 -17.21 8.88
N HIS A 182 -5.02 -17.40 7.55
CA HIS A 182 -5.72 -18.48 6.87
C HIS A 182 -5.27 -19.86 7.39
N GLY A 183 -3.95 -20.07 7.52
CA GLY A 183 -3.39 -21.31 8.05
C GLY A 183 -3.83 -21.60 9.49
N ILE A 184 -3.81 -20.58 10.35
CA ILE A 184 -4.24 -20.71 11.75
C ILE A 184 -5.72 -21.11 11.83
N LEU A 185 -6.61 -20.39 11.12
CA LEU A 185 -8.04 -20.69 11.16
C LEU A 185 -8.39 -22.01 10.46
N SER A 186 -7.64 -22.45 9.44
CA SER A 186 -7.73 -23.81 8.89
C SER A 186 -7.49 -24.86 9.97
N ARG A 187 -6.40 -24.74 10.73
CA ARG A 187 -6.08 -25.68 11.81
C ARG A 187 -7.08 -25.63 12.96
N VAL A 188 -7.62 -24.45 13.28
CA VAL A 188 -8.71 -24.27 14.26
C VAL A 188 -9.98 -25.03 13.85
N ALA A 189 -10.29 -25.04 12.56
CA ALA A 189 -11.40 -25.78 11.96
C ALA A 189 -11.09 -27.27 11.71
N ASN A 190 -9.92 -27.77 12.09
CA ASN A 190 -9.39 -29.12 11.87
C ASN A 190 -9.08 -29.47 10.41
N VAL A 191 -8.90 -28.48 9.56
CA VAL A 191 -8.41 -28.64 8.18
C VAL A 191 -6.89 -28.71 8.20
N LYS A 192 -6.33 -29.66 7.46
CA LYS A 192 -4.87 -29.79 7.32
C LYS A 192 -4.32 -28.71 6.41
N VAL A 193 -3.15 -28.20 6.73
CA VAL A 193 -2.35 -27.34 5.83
C VAL A 193 -1.36 -28.23 5.08
N LYS A 194 -1.56 -28.38 3.77
CA LYS A 194 -0.72 -29.23 2.90
C LYS A 194 0.65 -28.60 2.70
N ALA A 195 0.70 -27.34 2.36
CA ALA A 195 1.91 -26.60 2.10
C ALA A 195 1.78 -25.13 2.53
N LEU A 196 2.91 -24.52 2.72
CA LEU A 196 3.12 -23.07 2.79
C LEU A 196 4.10 -22.71 1.68
N GLY A 197 4.11 -21.48 1.25
CA GLY A 197 5.10 -21.10 0.27
C GLY A 197 5.09 -19.64 -0.10
N LEU A 198 5.99 -19.35 -1.03
CA LEU A 198 6.15 -18.02 -1.61
C LEU A 198 5.88 -18.09 -3.10
N LEU A 199 5.11 -17.14 -3.57
CA LEU A 199 4.96 -16.87 -4.99
C LEU A 199 6.05 -15.90 -5.40
N MET A 200 6.95 -16.37 -6.26
CA MET A 200 8.12 -15.63 -6.72
C MET A 200 7.91 -15.20 -8.17
N PHE A 201 8.18 -13.93 -8.44
CA PHE A 201 8.39 -13.44 -9.80
C PHE A 201 9.90 -13.27 -10.02
N ILE A 202 10.56 -12.30 -9.46
CA ILE A 202 12.01 -12.16 -9.32
C ILE A 202 12.34 -12.05 -7.85
N PHE A 203 11.47 -11.37 -7.16
CA PHE A 203 11.40 -11.28 -5.71
C PHE A 203 10.06 -11.89 -5.25
N PRO A 204 9.90 -12.18 -3.97
CA PRO A 204 8.62 -12.63 -3.43
C PRO A 204 7.53 -11.60 -3.70
N VAL A 205 6.51 -11.98 -4.49
CA VAL A 205 5.35 -11.15 -4.81
C VAL A 205 4.09 -11.60 -4.08
N GLY A 206 4.14 -12.79 -3.47
CA GLY A 206 3.04 -13.36 -2.71
C GLY A 206 3.55 -14.41 -1.73
N ALA A 207 2.76 -14.67 -0.71
CA ALA A 207 2.82 -15.87 0.11
C ALA A 207 1.54 -16.67 -0.12
N PHE A 208 1.52 -17.93 0.22
CA PHE A 208 0.31 -18.74 0.18
C PHE A 208 0.35 -19.80 1.28
N VAL A 209 -0.83 -20.14 1.74
CA VAL A 209 -1.11 -21.31 2.58
C VAL A 209 -2.09 -22.19 1.81
N GLU A 210 -1.78 -23.46 1.67
CA GLU A 210 -2.60 -24.45 0.94
C GLU A 210 -3.33 -25.36 1.95
N PRO A 211 -4.58 -25.03 2.33
CA PRO A 211 -5.41 -25.95 3.09
C PRO A 211 -5.86 -27.13 2.22
N ASP A 212 -6.23 -28.24 2.86
CA ASP A 212 -6.79 -29.39 2.16
C ASP A 212 -8.18 -29.06 1.60
N GLU A 213 -8.30 -29.05 0.27
CA GLU A 213 -9.55 -28.67 -0.43
C GLU A 213 -10.72 -29.60 -0.12
N GLU A 214 -10.49 -30.91 0.03
CA GLU A 214 -11.55 -31.87 0.32
C GLU A 214 -12.07 -31.67 1.76
N GLU A 215 -11.17 -31.46 2.72
CA GLU A 215 -11.54 -31.14 4.10
C GLU A 215 -12.27 -29.79 4.16
N MET A 216 -11.86 -28.80 3.34
CA MET A 216 -12.53 -27.49 3.25
C MET A 216 -13.97 -27.61 2.71
N LYS A 217 -14.23 -28.43 1.69
CA LYS A 217 -15.57 -28.63 1.15
C LYS A 217 -16.56 -29.17 2.19
N ASN A 218 -16.05 -29.94 3.13
CA ASN A 218 -16.84 -30.56 4.21
C ASN A 218 -16.99 -29.67 5.46
N MET A 219 -16.39 -28.46 5.47
CA MET A 219 -16.52 -27.51 6.59
C MET A 219 -17.94 -26.97 6.75
N LYS A 220 -18.32 -26.68 8.00
CA LYS A 220 -19.53 -25.92 8.28
C LYS A 220 -19.40 -24.50 7.69
N LYS A 221 -20.51 -23.96 7.16
CA LYS A 221 -20.52 -22.63 6.53
C LYS A 221 -19.88 -21.55 7.38
N TRP A 222 -20.16 -21.52 8.68
CA TRP A 222 -19.61 -20.51 9.59
C TRP A 222 -18.09 -20.62 9.77
N GLU A 223 -17.56 -21.84 9.88
CA GLU A 223 -16.11 -22.08 9.93
C GLU A 223 -15.42 -21.63 8.63
N ARG A 224 -16.07 -21.84 7.49
CA ARG A 224 -15.58 -21.39 6.18
C ARG A 224 -15.56 -19.86 6.10
N MET A 225 -16.60 -19.18 6.59
CA MET A 225 -16.63 -17.71 6.67
C MET A 225 -15.50 -17.16 7.54
N ARG A 226 -15.21 -17.79 8.70
CA ARG A 226 -14.06 -17.43 9.54
C ARG A 226 -12.75 -17.57 8.77
N LEU A 227 -12.61 -18.65 8.00
CA LEU A 227 -11.40 -18.89 7.20
C LEU A 227 -11.21 -17.79 6.15
N TYR A 228 -12.23 -17.44 5.39
CA TYR A 228 -12.15 -16.40 4.36
C TYR A 228 -11.96 -15.00 4.95
N ALA A 229 -12.49 -14.71 6.11
CA ALA A 229 -12.29 -13.45 6.79
C ALA A 229 -10.93 -13.33 7.51
N ALA A 230 -10.16 -14.42 7.58
CA ALA A 230 -8.91 -14.46 8.36
C ALA A 230 -7.84 -13.51 7.80
N GLY A 231 -7.59 -13.56 6.51
CA GLY A 231 -6.62 -12.71 5.84
C GLY A 231 -6.95 -11.22 5.95
N PRO A 232 -8.10 -10.77 5.42
CA PRO A 232 -8.51 -9.38 5.52
C PRO A 232 -8.60 -8.89 6.97
N GLY A 233 -9.15 -9.72 7.88
CA GLY A 233 -9.30 -9.38 9.29
C GLY A 233 -7.97 -9.18 10.01
N SER A 234 -6.98 -10.02 9.73
CA SER A 234 -5.64 -9.88 10.32
C SER A 234 -4.91 -8.64 9.81
N ASN A 235 -5.05 -8.32 8.52
CA ASN A 235 -4.48 -7.11 7.94
C ASN A 235 -5.07 -5.85 8.57
N MET A 236 -6.38 -5.82 8.89
CA MET A 236 -6.99 -4.72 9.64
C MET A 236 -6.38 -4.58 11.03
N VAL A 237 -6.12 -5.68 11.74
CA VAL A 237 -5.47 -5.64 13.06
C VAL A 237 -4.05 -5.07 12.96
N ILE A 238 -3.26 -5.51 11.99
CA ILE A 238 -1.91 -4.96 11.76
C ILE A 238 -1.99 -3.48 11.39
N ALA A 239 -2.91 -3.09 10.53
CA ALA A 239 -3.12 -1.69 10.19
C ALA A 239 -3.40 -0.84 11.43
N ILE A 240 -4.29 -1.27 12.32
CA ILE A 240 -4.60 -0.55 13.57
C ILE A 240 -3.36 -0.45 14.47
N ILE A 241 -2.61 -1.55 14.66
CA ILE A 241 -1.41 -1.56 15.50
C ILE A 241 -0.36 -0.59 14.95
N PHE A 242 -0.07 -0.63 13.66
CA PHE A 242 0.96 0.22 13.06
C PHE A 242 0.51 1.67 12.89
N SER A 243 -0.80 1.93 12.71
CA SER A 243 -1.36 3.28 12.80
C SER A 243 -1.13 3.86 14.21
N PHE A 244 -1.41 3.08 15.26
CA PHE A 244 -1.15 3.51 16.63
C PHE A 244 0.34 3.78 16.88
N LEU A 245 1.22 2.87 16.44
CA LEU A 245 2.68 3.06 16.59
C LEU A 245 3.16 4.31 15.85
N PHE A 246 2.66 4.55 14.64
CA PHE A 246 3.00 5.74 13.88
C PHE A 246 2.45 7.00 14.55
N SER A 247 1.17 7.08 14.81
CA SER A 247 0.51 8.28 15.32
C SER A 247 0.86 8.58 16.77
N SER A 248 0.59 7.62 17.69
CA SER A 248 0.69 7.86 19.13
C SER A 248 2.09 7.63 19.71
N VAL A 249 3.02 7.03 18.97
CA VAL A 249 4.39 6.83 19.45
C VAL A 249 5.39 7.70 18.69
N MET A 250 5.32 7.69 17.34
CA MET A 250 6.30 8.45 16.55
C MET A 250 5.88 9.92 16.39
N VAL A 251 4.68 10.18 15.88
CA VAL A 251 4.23 11.55 15.56
C VAL A 251 3.94 12.37 16.82
N GLU A 252 3.32 11.80 17.83
CA GLU A 252 3.05 12.47 19.11
C GLU A 252 4.32 12.95 19.83
N SER A 253 5.46 12.34 19.52
CA SER A 253 6.76 12.73 20.09
C SER A 253 7.49 13.82 19.30
N LEU A 254 6.92 14.30 18.21
CA LEU A 254 7.53 15.36 17.39
C LEU A 254 7.20 16.74 17.95
N GLU A 255 8.22 17.53 18.15
CA GLU A 255 8.09 18.97 18.47
C GLU A 255 8.70 19.80 17.34
N PRO A 256 8.11 20.97 16.99
CA PRO A 256 8.72 21.89 16.04
C PRO A 256 10.08 22.38 16.54
N SER A 257 11.11 22.31 15.70
CA SER A 257 12.46 22.76 16.03
C SER A 257 12.58 24.28 16.10
N ASN A 258 11.66 25.00 15.45
CA ASN A 258 11.66 26.45 15.38
C ASN A 258 10.22 26.99 15.39
N GLU A 259 10.06 28.21 15.92
CA GLU A 259 8.80 28.96 15.82
C GLU A 259 8.59 29.49 14.40
N GLY A 260 7.34 29.63 13.97
CA GLY A 260 6.97 30.11 12.66
C GLY A 260 5.73 29.43 12.10
N VAL A 261 5.39 29.70 10.85
CA VAL A 261 4.28 29.09 10.14
C VAL A 261 4.75 28.35 8.89
N LEU A 262 4.19 27.19 8.64
CA LEU A 262 4.47 26.41 7.44
C LEU A 262 3.65 26.93 6.25
N SER A 263 4.28 27.11 5.09
CA SER A 263 3.57 27.30 3.83
C SER A 263 2.92 25.99 3.40
N ALA A 264 1.66 25.78 3.76
CA ALA A 264 0.93 24.53 3.45
C ALA A 264 0.65 24.37 1.95
N SER A 265 0.42 25.47 1.26
CA SER A 265 0.25 25.49 -0.21
C SER A 265 0.69 26.84 -0.77
N VAL A 266 1.16 26.84 -2.02
CA VAL A 266 1.54 28.03 -2.76
C VAL A 266 0.73 28.07 -4.05
N VAL A 267 0.03 29.19 -4.28
CA VAL A 267 -0.84 29.38 -5.45
C VAL A 267 -0.01 29.87 -6.62
N VAL A 268 -0.06 29.16 -7.73
CA VAL A 268 0.64 29.54 -8.98
C VAL A 268 0.12 30.88 -9.50
N ASP A 269 1.01 31.67 -10.14
CA ASP A 269 0.74 33.01 -10.67
C ASP A 269 0.45 34.07 -9.60
N TYR A 270 0.93 33.87 -8.35
CA TYR A 270 0.89 34.84 -7.27
C TYR A 270 2.29 35.09 -6.69
N GLY A 271 2.46 36.22 -6.03
CA GLY A 271 3.76 36.71 -5.59
C GLY A 271 4.63 35.72 -4.81
N GLY A 272 4.03 34.84 -4.00
CA GLY A 272 4.76 33.78 -3.31
C GLY A 272 5.41 32.78 -4.26
N ALA A 273 4.63 32.25 -5.22
CA ALA A 273 5.13 31.33 -6.24
C ALA A 273 6.17 32.01 -7.16
N ASP A 274 5.89 33.23 -7.59
CA ASP A 274 6.75 33.99 -8.50
C ASP A 274 8.11 34.34 -7.85
N SER A 275 8.15 34.47 -6.53
CA SER A 275 9.39 34.70 -5.77
C SER A 275 10.18 33.44 -5.47
N GLY A 276 9.62 32.25 -5.69
CA GLY A 276 10.26 30.98 -5.42
C GLY A 276 9.92 30.36 -4.06
N LEU A 277 8.88 30.84 -3.37
CA LEU A 277 8.37 30.15 -2.18
C LEU A 277 7.75 28.81 -2.59
N GLU A 278 8.07 27.77 -1.85
CA GLU A 278 7.59 26.42 -2.06
C GLU A 278 6.75 25.93 -0.86
N PRO A 279 5.88 24.95 -1.05
CA PRO A 279 5.21 24.29 0.07
C PRO A 279 6.21 23.70 1.08
N TRP A 280 5.86 23.77 2.36
CA TRP A 280 6.63 23.25 3.50
C TRP A 280 7.88 24.03 3.88
N MET A 281 8.06 25.27 3.39
CA MET A 281 8.98 26.21 3.97
C MET A 281 8.41 26.78 5.27
N LEU A 282 9.22 26.92 6.31
CA LEU A 282 8.83 27.58 7.57
C LEU A 282 9.11 29.07 7.48
N ILE A 283 8.09 29.89 7.51
CA ILE A 283 8.19 31.36 7.53
C ILE A 283 8.40 31.79 8.96
N THR A 284 9.50 32.50 9.22
CA THR A 284 9.91 32.97 10.54
C THR A 284 9.78 34.48 10.71
N GLU A 285 9.83 35.25 9.58
CA GLU A 285 9.71 36.70 9.61
C GLU A 285 9.07 37.21 8.31
N VAL A 286 8.35 38.34 8.41
CA VAL A 286 7.86 39.12 7.28
C VAL A 286 8.16 40.60 7.56
N ASN A 287 8.95 41.26 6.69
CA ASN A 287 9.43 42.64 6.86
C ASN A 287 10.08 42.90 8.24
N ASP A 288 10.99 42.04 8.66
CA ASP A 288 11.70 42.10 9.94
C ASP A 288 10.78 41.97 11.18
N GLN A 289 9.51 41.59 10.99
CA GLN A 289 8.58 41.27 12.06
C GLN A 289 8.54 39.75 12.23
N THR A 290 8.79 39.29 13.46
CA THR A 290 8.80 37.85 13.78
C THR A 290 7.41 37.24 13.65
N VAL A 291 7.35 36.10 13.06
CA VAL A 291 6.13 35.25 12.93
C VAL A 291 6.33 34.02 13.80
N THR A 292 5.50 33.84 14.81
CA THR A 292 5.54 32.66 15.69
C THR A 292 4.41 31.67 15.42
N ASN A 293 3.28 32.15 14.90
CA ASN A 293 2.07 31.38 14.61
C ASN A 293 1.26 32.00 13.46
N ALA A 294 0.18 31.35 13.04
CA ALA A 294 -0.66 31.79 11.94
C ALA A 294 -1.42 33.10 12.21
N GLU A 295 -1.68 33.45 13.47
CA GLU A 295 -2.31 34.71 13.85
C GLU A 295 -1.34 35.88 13.62
N ASP A 296 -0.08 35.77 14.10
CA ASP A 296 0.96 36.78 13.86
C ASP A 296 1.16 37.03 12.36
N PHE A 297 1.26 35.95 11.57
CA PHE A 297 1.36 36.05 10.12
C PHE A 297 0.17 36.80 9.50
N SER A 298 -1.04 36.46 9.93
CA SER A 298 -2.26 37.10 9.44
C SER A 298 -2.31 38.58 9.81
N ASP A 299 -1.92 38.96 11.01
CA ASP A 299 -1.91 40.35 11.48
C ASP A 299 -0.91 41.20 10.68
N ILE A 300 0.33 40.69 10.50
CA ILE A 300 1.32 41.37 9.67
C ILE A 300 0.81 41.54 8.23
N MET A 301 0.24 40.50 7.64
CA MET A 301 -0.29 40.57 6.29
C MET A 301 -1.48 41.50 6.13
N ASN A 302 -2.32 41.66 7.16
CA ASN A 302 -3.46 42.60 7.14
C ASN A 302 -3.02 44.07 7.12
N GLU A 303 -1.79 44.39 7.55
CA GLU A 303 -1.21 45.73 7.46
C GLU A 303 -0.62 46.05 6.08
N THR A 304 -0.45 45.03 5.20
CA THR A 304 0.14 45.19 3.87
C THR A 304 -0.89 45.59 2.81
N TYR A 305 -0.43 46.05 1.65
CA TYR A 305 -1.24 46.45 0.51
C TYR A 305 -0.80 45.77 -0.79
N ALA A 306 -1.69 45.70 -1.76
CA ALA A 306 -1.44 45.15 -3.08
C ALA A 306 -0.31 45.94 -3.80
N GLY A 307 0.65 45.21 -4.39
CA GLY A 307 1.82 45.77 -5.06
C GLY A 307 2.98 46.10 -4.14
N GLN A 308 2.84 45.96 -2.81
CA GLN A 308 3.93 46.09 -1.87
C GLN A 308 4.93 44.95 -2.03
N ILE A 309 6.23 45.26 -1.93
CA ILE A 309 7.30 44.27 -1.84
C ILE A 309 7.60 44.04 -0.38
N VAL A 310 7.56 42.78 0.04
CA VAL A 310 7.88 42.35 1.41
C VAL A 310 9.05 41.39 1.39
N ASN A 311 9.92 41.47 2.41
CA ASN A 311 10.96 40.47 2.63
C ASN A 311 10.39 39.36 3.50
N VAL A 312 10.54 38.11 3.09
CA VAL A 312 10.08 36.93 3.80
C VAL A 312 11.27 36.06 4.15
N SER A 313 11.58 35.95 5.44
CA SER A 313 12.60 35.02 5.94
C SER A 313 12.00 33.67 6.19
N VAL A 314 12.63 32.63 5.66
CA VAL A 314 12.14 31.23 5.78
C VAL A 314 13.28 30.29 6.17
N LEU A 315 12.91 29.16 6.75
CA LEU A 315 13.77 27.99 6.83
C LEU A 315 13.34 26.99 5.73
N ASN A 316 14.25 26.80 4.78
CA ASN A 316 14.09 25.81 3.72
C ASN A 316 15.00 24.62 4.02
N LYS A 317 14.44 23.45 4.37
CA LYS A 317 15.22 22.28 4.83
C LYS A 317 16.19 22.60 5.97
N GLY A 318 15.76 23.45 6.89
CA GLY A 318 16.58 23.91 8.01
C GLY A 318 17.59 25.03 7.68
N ASN A 319 17.73 25.43 6.41
CA ASN A 319 18.62 26.50 6.00
C ASN A 319 17.88 27.85 5.93
N PRO A 320 18.41 28.94 6.49
CA PRO A 320 17.77 30.24 6.40
C PRO A 320 17.92 30.84 4.99
N GLU A 321 16.82 31.26 4.42
CA GLU A 321 16.72 31.91 3.12
C GLU A 321 15.80 33.15 3.22
N THR A 322 15.97 34.15 2.37
CA THR A 322 15.11 35.33 2.33
C THR A 322 14.65 35.60 0.91
N TYR A 323 13.35 35.77 0.76
CA TYR A 323 12.68 36.02 -0.52
C TYR A 323 12.06 37.41 -0.55
N GLN A 324 12.16 38.08 -1.69
CA GLN A 324 11.42 39.32 -1.94
C GLN A 324 10.13 39.00 -2.69
N VAL A 325 9.02 39.22 -2.04
CA VAL A 325 7.69 38.85 -2.56
C VAL A 325 6.91 40.11 -2.91
N THR A 326 6.48 40.24 -4.14
CA THR A 326 5.53 41.28 -4.57
C THR A 326 4.12 40.79 -4.29
N LEU A 327 3.42 41.49 -3.41
CA LEU A 327 2.07 41.10 -2.99
C LEU A 327 1.02 41.39 -4.07
N SER A 328 0.16 40.44 -4.31
CA SER A 328 -1.03 40.56 -5.18
C SER A 328 -2.21 41.15 -4.40
N ASP A 329 -3.34 41.45 -5.06
CA ASP A 329 -4.57 41.95 -4.46
C ASP A 329 -5.39 40.76 -3.90
N LYS A 330 -5.62 40.74 -2.56
CA LYS A 330 -6.41 39.75 -1.86
C LYS A 330 -7.86 39.71 -2.36
N GLY A 331 -8.45 40.89 -2.58
CA GLY A 331 -9.83 41.00 -3.07
C GLY A 331 -10.00 40.39 -4.48
N SER A 332 -9.05 40.64 -5.38
CA SER A 332 -9.04 40.03 -6.71
C SER A 332 -8.97 38.52 -6.72
N TYR A 333 -8.17 37.95 -5.78
CA TYR A 333 -8.09 36.50 -5.59
C TYR A 333 -9.41 35.91 -5.15
N TYR A 334 -10.03 36.45 -4.09
CA TYR A 334 -11.30 35.95 -3.57
C TYR A 334 -12.45 36.10 -4.56
N LEU A 335 -12.57 37.23 -5.26
CA LEU A 335 -13.56 37.42 -6.32
C LEU A 335 -13.44 36.40 -7.45
N LYS A 336 -12.21 35.97 -7.77
CA LYS A 336 -11.96 35.03 -8.87
C LYS A 336 -12.26 33.57 -8.46
N TYR A 337 -11.88 33.18 -7.26
CA TYR A 337 -11.89 31.76 -6.86
C TYR A 337 -12.93 31.43 -5.77
N TYR A 338 -13.30 32.40 -4.94
CA TYR A 338 -14.20 32.25 -3.79
C TYR A 338 -15.16 33.43 -3.68
N PRO A 339 -15.99 33.69 -4.69
CA PRO A 339 -16.83 34.91 -4.73
C PRO A 339 -17.79 35.02 -3.55
N ASP A 340 -18.28 33.88 -3.03
CA ASP A 340 -19.17 33.83 -1.86
C ASP A 340 -18.46 34.19 -0.53
N SER A 341 -17.14 34.15 -0.49
CA SER A 341 -16.31 34.49 0.67
C SER A 341 -15.61 35.84 0.53
N TYR A 342 -15.92 36.59 -0.53
CA TYR A 342 -15.35 37.93 -0.73
C TYR A 342 -16.01 38.95 0.20
N GLU A 343 -15.17 39.76 0.86
CA GLU A 343 -15.58 40.92 1.65
C GLU A 343 -14.86 42.17 1.13
N SER A 344 -15.56 43.33 1.16
CA SER A 344 -15.07 44.58 0.59
C SER A 344 -13.73 45.08 1.17
N TRP A 345 -13.45 44.75 2.45
CA TRP A 345 -12.19 45.10 3.10
C TRP A 345 -10.96 44.38 2.53
N MET A 346 -11.15 43.29 1.81
CA MET A 346 -10.06 42.52 1.16
C MET A 346 -9.50 43.26 -0.06
N SER A 347 -10.25 44.19 -0.65
CA SER A 347 -9.80 44.94 -1.82
C SER A 347 -8.63 45.86 -1.46
N GLY A 348 -7.55 45.78 -2.26
CA GLY A 348 -6.33 46.55 -2.03
C GLY A 348 -5.40 46.04 -0.96
N LYS A 349 -5.81 44.97 -0.21
CA LYS A 349 -4.95 44.31 0.78
C LYS A 349 -3.93 43.40 0.09
N GLY A 350 -2.74 43.32 0.69
CA GLY A 350 -1.68 42.45 0.21
C GLY A 350 -2.04 40.96 0.33
N PHE A 351 -1.70 40.20 -0.70
CA PHE A 351 -1.89 38.76 -0.73
C PHE A 351 -0.67 38.06 -1.31
N MET A 352 -0.04 37.23 -0.52
CA MET A 352 1.17 36.49 -0.91
C MET A 352 0.87 35.29 -1.82
N GLY A 353 -0.36 34.78 -1.79
CA GLY A 353 -0.75 33.57 -2.55
C GLY A 353 -0.32 32.28 -1.89
N ILE A 354 -0.22 32.26 -0.55
CA ILE A 354 0.10 31.05 0.24
C ILE A 354 -1.00 30.78 1.28
N ALA A 355 -1.20 29.53 1.60
CA ALA A 355 -1.92 29.11 2.80
C ALA A 355 -0.89 28.73 3.86
N VAL A 356 -1.08 29.20 5.08
CA VAL A 356 -0.19 28.91 6.21
C VAL A 356 -0.88 28.03 7.23
N VAL A 357 -0.09 27.27 7.98
CA VAL A 357 -0.55 26.39 9.07
C VAL A 357 0.53 26.36 10.16
N ASP A 358 0.12 26.31 11.40
CA ASP A 358 1.04 26.11 12.52
C ASP A 358 1.63 24.70 12.48
N PRO A 359 2.95 24.53 12.63
CA PRO A 359 3.61 23.23 12.61
C PRO A 359 2.97 22.22 13.58
N GLY A 360 2.61 22.65 14.79
CA GLY A 360 1.96 21.81 15.79
C GLY A 360 0.62 21.25 15.33
N LEU A 361 -0.18 22.00 14.57
CA LEU A 361 -1.46 21.50 14.04
C LEU A 361 -1.27 20.39 13.02
N VAL A 362 -0.15 20.38 12.29
CA VAL A 362 0.18 19.30 11.36
C VAL A 362 0.48 18.02 12.12
N THR A 363 1.35 18.08 13.12
CA THR A 363 1.66 16.92 13.98
C THR A 363 0.43 16.45 14.75
N ASP A 364 -0.36 17.34 15.31
CA ASP A 364 -1.61 17.00 16.01
C ASP A 364 -2.62 16.25 15.11
N SER A 365 -2.76 16.68 13.87
CA SER A 365 -3.66 16.02 12.92
C SER A 365 -3.19 14.60 12.55
N LEU A 366 -1.88 14.38 12.49
CA LEU A 366 -1.28 13.08 12.22
C LEU A 366 -1.23 12.18 13.46
N ALA A 367 -1.06 12.75 14.65
CA ALA A 367 -1.11 12.03 15.91
C ALA A 367 -2.53 11.56 16.24
N ASN A 368 -3.56 12.34 15.86
CA ASN A 368 -4.96 12.09 16.15
C ASN A 368 -5.82 11.94 14.88
N PRO A 369 -5.54 10.97 13.98
CA PRO A 369 -6.23 10.83 12.71
C PRO A 369 -7.73 10.52 12.84
N GLY A 370 -8.14 10.00 14.00
CA GLY A 370 -9.55 9.68 14.30
C GLY A 370 -10.36 10.84 14.88
N SER A 371 -9.81 12.05 15.04
CA SER A 371 -10.48 13.18 15.64
C SER A 371 -11.71 13.65 14.85
N ASN A 372 -11.63 13.57 13.52
CA ASN A 372 -12.74 13.82 12.60
C ASN A 372 -12.51 13.15 11.24
N GLY A 373 -13.54 13.17 10.37
CA GLY A 373 -13.45 12.54 9.05
C GLY A 373 -12.42 13.19 8.11
N GLY A 374 -12.17 14.49 8.26
CA GLY A 374 -11.19 15.23 7.47
C GLY A 374 -9.76 14.81 7.79
N THR A 375 -9.40 14.72 9.08
CA THR A 375 -8.08 14.24 9.52
C THR A 375 -7.83 12.80 9.13
N MET A 376 -8.85 11.93 9.21
CA MET A 376 -8.75 10.55 8.75
C MET A 376 -8.49 10.47 7.24
N LEU A 377 -9.22 11.25 6.45
CA LEU A 377 -9.02 11.27 5.00
C LEU A 377 -7.63 11.81 4.64
N GLN A 378 -7.20 12.90 5.28
CA GLN A 378 -5.85 13.44 5.11
C GLN A 378 -4.79 12.38 5.43
N TYR A 379 -4.91 11.70 6.56
CA TYR A 379 -4.01 10.65 7.01
C TYR A 379 -3.87 9.49 6.01
N ILE A 380 -5.00 9.01 5.46
CA ILE A 380 -4.98 7.93 4.46
C ILE A 380 -4.40 8.42 3.13
N THR A 381 -4.55 9.71 2.80
CA THR A 381 -4.13 10.26 1.51
C THR A 381 -2.73 10.88 1.50
N LEU A 382 -1.97 10.85 2.61
CA LEU A 382 -0.60 11.37 2.69
C LEU A 382 0.33 10.93 1.55
N PRO A 383 0.29 9.67 1.07
CA PRO A 383 1.12 9.25 -0.07
C PRO A 383 0.85 10.03 -1.35
N PHE A 384 -0.42 10.37 -1.59
CA PHE A 384 -0.84 11.14 -2.78
C PHE A 384 -0.49 12.63 -2.66
N GLN A 385 -0.30 13.12 -1.43
CA GLN A 385 0.14 14.49 -1.12
C GLN A 385 1.68 14.61 -1.12
N LYS A 386 2.41 13.53 -1.42
CA LYS A 386 3.88 13.43 -1.36
C LYS A 386 4.46 13.72 0.03
N LEU A 387 3.67 13.48 1.08
CA LEU A 387 4.08 13.60 2.48
C LEU A 387 4.51 12.26 3.08
N GLN A 388 4.46 11.18 2.30
CA GLN A 388 4.97 9.89 2.71
C GLN A 388 5.73 9.20 1.57
N PRO A 389 6.97 8.77 1.79
CA PRO A 389 7.77 8.96 3.04
C PRO A 389 7.97 10.45 3.34
N PHE A 390 8.15 10.79 4.63
CA PHE A 390 8.36 12.18 5.01
C PHE A 390 9.55 12.76 4.25
N PRO A 391 9.35 13.87 3.53
CA PRO A 391 10.41 14.50 2.75
C PRO A 391 11.38 15.26 3.67
N GLU A 392 12.59 15.51 3.18
CA GLU A 392 13.65 16.16 3.93
C GLU A 392 13.24 17.54 4.51
N HIS A 393 12.46 18.32 3.74
CA HIS A 393 11.96 19.62 4.22
C HIS A 393 11.00 19.49 5.41
N PHE A 394 10.28 18.35 5.55
CA PHE A 394 9.46 18.08 6.72
C PHE A 394 10.34 17.62 7.91
N THR A 395 11.24 16.67 7.66
CA THR A 395 12.06 16.09 8.74
C THR A 395 13.04 17.11 9.37
N ALA A 396 13.41 18.14 8.62
CA ALA A 396 14.29 19.22 9.13
C ALA A 396 13.58 20.24 10.05
N LEU A 397 12.24 20.17 10.14
CA LEU A 397 11.44 21.12 10.92
C LEU A 397 10.98 20.58 12.27
N PHE A 398 11.18 19.27 12.48
CA PHE A 398 10.69 18.59 13.68
C PHE A 398 11.79 17.77 14.34
N GLU A 399 11.82 17.76 15.64
CA GLU A 399 12.74 16.98 16.46
C GLU A 399 11.96 15.96 17.30
N PRO A 400 12.40 14.68 17.35
CA PRO A 400 11.81 13.70 18.23
C PRO A 400 12.18 13.97 19.68
N THR A 401 11.20 13.94 20.57
CA THR A 401 11.36 14.19 22.02
C THR A 401 10.97 12.97 22.87
N GLY A 402 11.13 13.05 24.16
CA GLY A 402 10.73 11.98 25.09
C GLY A 402 11.48 10.66 24.86
N LEU A 403 10.75 9.55 24.87
CA LEU A 403 11.33 8.20 24.72
C LEU A 403 11.92 7.94 23.34
N THR A 404 11.38 8.57 22.32
CA THR A 404 11.85 8.41 20.93
C THR A 404 13.04 9.29 20.61
N GLY A 405 13.25 10.40 21.38
CA GLY A 405 14.40 11.29 21.25
C GLY A 405 15.75 10.66 21.59
N VAL A 406 15.76 9.42 22.17
CA VAL A 406 17.01 8.67 22.35
C VAL A 406 17.47 7.94 21.08
N LEU A 407 16.61 7.87 20.06
CA LEU A 407 16.95 7.24 18.79
C LEU A 407 17.80 8.21 17.95
N PRO A 408 18.78 7.71 17.19
CA PRO A 408 19.38 8.51 16.14
C PRO A 408 18.32 9.01 15.16
N ASP A 409 18.38 10.28 14.74
CA ASP A 409 17.38 10.91 13.86
C ASP A 409 17.04 10.08 12.61
N ASN A 410 18.08 9.61 11.93
CA ASN A 410 17.89 8.76 10.75
C ASN A 410 17.07 7.50 11.06
N LEU A 411 17.30 6.86 12.21
CA LEU A 411 16.59 5.66 12.62
C LEU A 411 15.14 5.99 12.97
N PHE A 412 14.90 7.10 13.66
CA PHE A 412 13.56 7.59 13.98
C PHE A 412 12.72 7.73 12.70
N TRP A 413 13.22 8.48 11.72
CA TRP A 413 12.48 8.72 10.48
C TRP A 413 12.31 7.47 9.62
N ILE A 414 13.29 6.55 9.63
CA ILE A 414 13.15 5.24 8.97
C ILE A 414 11.99 4.44 9.62
N LEU A 415 11.93 4.39 10.95
CA LEU A 415 10.88 3.67 11.67
C LEU A 415 9.52 4.32 11.49
N ALA A 416 9.42 5.65 11.58
CA ALA A 416 8.18 6.39 11.36
C ALA A 416 7.61 6.10 9.96
N ASN A 417 8.43 6.21 8.92
CA ASN A 417 8.02 5.89 7.56
C ASN A 417 7.66 4.40 7.41
N ALA A 418 8.44 3.48 7.99
CA ALA A 418 8.14 2.06 7.94
C ALA A 418 6.78 1.74 8.60
N PHE A 419 6.51 2.29 9.77
CA PHE A 419 5.24 2.07 10.49
C PHE A 419 4.05 2.60 9.70
N TYR A 420 4.18 3.79 9.10
CA TYR A 420 3.13 4.33 8.23
C TYR A 420 2.87 3.41 7.03
N TRP A 421 3.90 2.97 6.32
CA TRP A 421 3.73 2.13 5.13
C TRP A 421 3.23 0.73 5.46
N ILE A 422 3.61 0.16 6.60
CA ILE A 422 3.03 -1.10 7.08
C ILE A 422 1.53 -0.91 7.39
N PHE A 423 1.16 0.16 8.07
CA PHE A 423 -0.24 0.53 8.26
C PHE A 423 -0.97 0.63 6.92
N TRP A 424 -0.46 1.47 6.03
CA TRP A 424 -1.16 1.83 4.79
C TRP A 424 -1.37 0.63 3.86
N LEU A 425 -0.34 -0.18 3.62
CA LEU A 425 -0.45 -1.36 2.76
C LEU A 425 -1.31 -2.47 3.39
N ASN A 426 -1.23 -2.70 4.71
CA ASN A 426 -2.13 -3.63 5.37
C ASN A 426 -3.60 -3.17 5.28
N LEU A 427 -3.87 -1.88 5.46
CA LEU A 427 -5.19 -1.31 5.25
C LEU A 427 -5.67 -1.55 3.81
N MET A 428 -4.86 -1.22 2.81
CA MET A 428 -5.23 -1.38 1.39
C MET A 428 -5.46 -2.85 1.02
N VAL A 429 -4.58 -3.75 1.42
CA VAL A 429 -4.72 -5.21 1.17
C VAL A 429 -5.97 -5.76 1.86
N GLY A 430 -6.21 -5.36 3.11
CA GLY A 430 -7.39 -5.80 3.85
C GLY A 430 -8.71 -5.28 3.24
N LEU A 431 -8.77 -4.00 2.86
CA LEU A 431 -9.92 -3.40 2.20
C LEU A 431 -10.22 -4.04 0.83
N THR A 432 -9.19 -4.28 0.02
CA THR A 432 -9.36 -4.88 -1.31
C THR A 432 -9.81 -6.33 -1.20
N ASN A 433 -9.21 -7.15 -0.31
CA ASN A 433 -9.60 -8.55 -0.12
C ASN A 433 -10.96 -8.73 0.57
N ALA A 434 -11.50 -7.68 1.18
CA ALA A 434 -12.88 -7.67 1.66
C ALA A 434 -13.92 -7.50 0.56
N LEU A 435 -13.55 -7.18 -0.70
CA LEU A 435 -14.49 -7.08 -1.81
C LEU A 435 -14.93 -8.46 -2.32
N PRO A 436 -16.21 -8.62 -2.71
CA PRO A 436 -16.74 -9.88 -3.24
C PRO A 436 -16.41 -10.06 -4.73
N ALA A 437 -15.15 -9.91 -5.12
CA ALA A 437 -14.66 -9.96 -6.50
C ALA A 437 -13.61 -11.05 -6.68
N VAL A 438 -13.76 -11.92 -7.67
CA VAL A 438 -12.78 -12.98 -8.00
C VAL A 438 -11.50 -12.31 -8.53
N PRO A 439 -10.30 -12.66 -8.05
CA PRO A 439 -9.93 -13.82 -7.20
C PRO A 439 -9.76 -13.51 -5.69
N LEU A 440 -10.42 -12.49 -5.16
CA LEU A 440 -10.27 -12.08 -3.76
C LEU A 440 -10.92 -13.06 -2.78
N ASP A 441 -10.48 -13.08 -1.51
CA ASP A 441 -10.87 -14.08 -0.51
C ASP A 441 -12.39 -14.19 -0.30
N LEU A 442 -13.08 -13.06 -0.19
CA LEU A 442 -14.53 -13.06 0.01
C LEU A 442 -15.33 -13.52 -1.20
N SER A 443 -14.75 -13.53 -2.40
CA SER A 443 -15.43 -14.06 -3.59
C SER A 443 -15.78 -15.55 -3.46
N LEU A 444 -15.02 -16.28 -2.61
CA LEU A 444 -15.20 -17.70 -2.37
C LEU A 444 -16.37 -18.03 -1.43
N ILE A 445 -17.01 -17.04 -0.81
CA ILE A 445 -18.19 -17.24 0.05
C ILE A 445 -19.37 -17.81 -0.75
N HIS A 446 -19.45 -17.52 -2.05
CA HIS A 446 -20.53 -18.00 -2.92
C HIS A 446 -20.38 -19.46 -3.37
N ILE A 447 -19.22 -20.07 -3.19
CA ILE A 447 -18.91 -21.46 -3.51
C ILE A 447 -19.05 -22.35 -2.27
#